data_90ac608e11fbafa50e3d1dc0d75eb5e0
#
_entry.id   90ac608e11fbafa50e3d1dc0d75eb5e0
#
_cell.length_a   1.000
_cell.length_b   1.000
_cell.length_c   1.000
_cell.angle_alpha   90.00
_cell.angle_beta   90.00
_cell.angle_gamma   90.00
#
_symmetry.space_group_name_H-M   'P 1'
#
loop_
_entity.id
_entity.type
_entity.pdbx_description
1 polymer ?
#
loop_
_entity_poly.entity_id
_entity_poly.type
_entity_poly.pdbx_seq_one_letter_code
_entity_poly.pdbx_strand_id
1 'polypeptide(L)'
;MLADMTHPQAHAIEFFFDIGSPYSYLAATQVGAVAERTRTAVSWRPFLLGGVFKASGNEMPARIAAKARWMLEDLRGWSRLYGVPFQMASRFPLNTLRTQRALCAVALIAGEQAVPAYALALF
;
A
#
# COMPACT_ATOMS: atom_id res chain seq x y z
N MET A 1 -23.45 12.93 -38.16
CA MET A 1 -23.62 12.44 -36.78
C MET A 1 -22.39 11.63 -36.40
N LEU A 2 -21.31 12.32 -36.05
CA LEU A 2 -20.04 11.70 -35.66
C LEU A 2 -20.12 11.54 -34.16
N ALA A 3 -20.18 10.28 -33.70
CA ALA A 3 -20.12 9.92 -32.29
C ALA A 3 -18.78 10.38 -31.73
N ASP A 4 -18.84 11.17 -30.67
CA ASP A 4 -17.71 11.57 -29.85
C ASP A 4 -17.01 10.33 -29.25
N MET A 5 -15.93 9.89 -29.88
CA MET A 5 -15.10 8.76 -29.47
C MET A 5 -13.80 9.21 -28.79
N THR A 6 -13.82 10.27 -28.00
CA THR A 6 -12.63 10.77 -27.33
C THR A 6 -12.87 11.11 -25.87
N HIS A 7 -13.30 10.10 -25.08
CA HIS A 7 -12.94 10.08 -23.67
C HIS A 7 -11.89 8.98 -23.49
N PRO A 8 -10.60 9.31 -23.38
CA PRO A 8 -9.65 8.33 -22.91
C PRO A 8 -10.13 7.94 -21.52
N GLN A 9 -10.43 6.66 -21.32
CA GLN A 9 -10.69 6.12 -20.00
C GLN A 9 -9.54 6.59 -19.13
N ALA A 10 -9.82 7.40 -18.13
CA ALA A 10 -8.81 7.87 -17.21
C ALA A 10 -8.20 6.63 -16.56
N HIS A 11 -6.98 6.28 -16.96
CA HIS A 11 -6.25 5.17 -16.37
C HIS A 11 -6.08 5.48 -14.88
N ALA A 12 -6.52 4.57 -14.03
CA ALA A 12 -6.37 4.68 -12.59
C ALA A 12 -5.40 3.60 -12.09
N ILE A 13 -4.55 3.96 -11.16
CA ILE A 13 -3.73 3.00 -10.40
C ILE A 13 -4.59 2.49 -9.25
N GLU A 14 -4.84 1.19 -9.18
CA GLU A 14 -5.38 0.58 -7.97
C GLU A 14 -4.22 0.18 -7.06
N PHE A 15 -4.09 0.87 -5.95
CA PHE A 15 -3.04 0.62 -4.97
C PHE A 15 -3.58 -0.23 -3.82
N PHE A 16 -3.34 -1.52 -3.90
CA PHE A 16 -3.66 -2.47 -2.82
C PHE A 16 -2.57 -2.44 -1.76
N PHE A 17 -2.95 -2.20 -0.51
CA PHE A 17 -1.99 -2.04 0.59
C PHE A 17 -2.47 -2.66 1.89
N ASP A 18 -1.53 -3.08 2.72
CA ASP A 18 -1.74 -3.52 4.10
C ASP A 18 -0.77 -2.78 5.02
N ILE A 19 -1.28 -2.17 6.09
CA ILE A 19 -0.48 -1.43 7.08
C ILE A 19 0.61 -2.31 7.72
N GLY A 20 0.40 -3.62 7.78
CA GLY A 20 1.41 -4.57 8.26
C GLY A 20 2.55 -4.85 7.28
N SER A 21 2.49 -4.32 6.05
CA SER A 21 3.53 -4.52 5.04
C SER A 21 4.48 -3.33 4.97
N PRO A 22 5.76 -3.49 5.32
CA PRO A 22 6.74 -2.41 5.19
C PRO A 22 6.97 -1.99 3.73
N TYR A 23 6.79 -2.87 2.76
CA TYR A 23 6.81 -2.51 1.33
C TYR A 23 5.59 -1.67 0.92
N SER A 24 4.41 -1.95 1.51
CA SER A 24 3.24 -1.08 1.32
C SER A 24 3.50 0.33 1.84
N TYR A 25 4.18 0.47 2.98
CA TYR A 25 4.60 1.77 3.51
C TYR A 25 5.45 2.54 2.50
N LEU A 26 6.53 1.94 2.01
CA LEU A 26 7.41 2.58 1.03
C LEU A 26 6.66 2.99 -0.23
N ALA A 27 5.82 2.10 -0.77
CA ALA A 27 4.99 2.40 -1.93
C ALA A 27 4.00 3.54 -1.66
N ALA A 28 3.36 3.55 -0.48
CA ALA A 28 2.43 4.59 -0.06
C ALA A 28 3.06 5.99 -0.05
N THR A 29 4.34 6.08 0.33
CA THR A 29 5.08 7.36 0.32
C THR A 29 5.38 7.88 -1.09
N GLN A 30 5.30 7.04 -2.12
CA GLN A 30 5.72 7.37 -3.49
C GLN A 30 4.56 7.46 -4.48
N VAL A 31 3.48 6.70 -4.27
CA VAL A 31 2.41 6.54 -5.25
C VAL A 31 1.72 7.87 -5.62
N GLY A 32 1.59 8.80 -4.69
CA GLY A 32 1.03 10.13 -4.94
C GLY A 32 1.87 10.93 -5.94
N ALA A 33 3.18 11.01 -5.74
CA ALA A 33 4.08 11.71 -6.64
C ALA A 33 4.15 11.05 -8.04
N VAL A 34 4.03 9.72 -8.10
CA VAL A 34 3.92 9.01 -9.39
C VAL A 34 2.63 9.40 -10.10
N ALA A 35 1.51 9.41 -9.39
CA ALA A 35 0.21 9.79 -9.93
C ALA A 35 0.21 11.21 -10.51
N GLU A 36 0.77 12.17 -9.79
CA GLU A 36 0.91 13.55 -10.25
C GLU A 36 1.73 13.65 -11.54
N ARG A 37 2.91 13.02 -11.57
CA ARG A 37 3.79 13.04 -12.76
C ARG A 37 3.14 12.41 -13.99
N THR A 38 2.33 11.36 -13.78
CA THR A 38 1.67 10.63 -14.86
C THR A 38 0.27 11.14 -15.17
N ARG A 39 -0.25 12.10 -14.41
CA ARG A 39 -1.64 12.59 -14.48
C ARG A 39 -2.65 11.45 -14.37
N THR A 40 -2.38 10.51 -13.46
CA THR A 40 -3.18 9.31 -13.28
C THR A 40 -3.83 9.34 -11.90
N ALA A 41 -5.10 8.98 -11.79
CA ALA A 41 -5.77 8.84 -10.50
C ALA A 41 -5.24 7.62 -9.73
N VAL A 42 -5.27 7.68 -8.40
CA VAL A 42 -4.96 6.52 -7.54
C VAL A 42 -6.17 6.19 -6.69
N SER A 43 -6.60 4.93 -6.75
CA SER A 43 -7.60 4.36 -5.87
C SER A 43 -6.92 3.51 -4.81
N TRP A 44 -7.01 3.93 -3.55
CA TRP A 44 -6.39 3.23 -2.42
C TRP A 44 -7.30 2.10 -1.94
N ARG A 45 -6.81 0.87 -1.99
CA ARG A 45 -7.55 -0.36 -1.71
C ARG A 45 -6.96 -1.10 -0.49
N PRO A 46 -7.48 -0.86 0.72
CA PRO A 46 -7.09 -1.65 1.88
C PRO A 46 -7.41 -3.13 1.67
N PHE A 47 -6.46 -4.01 1.92
CA PHE A 47 -6.68 -5.46 1.87
C PHE A 47 -5.92 -6.16 2.99
N LEU A 48 -6.26 -7.42 3.29
CA LEU A 48 -5.58 -8.20 4.32
C LEU A 48 -4.55 -9.14 3.66
N LEU A 49 -3.26 -8.77 3.71
CA LEU A 49 -2.17 -9.53 3.11
C LEU A 49 -2.08 -10.96 3.67
N GLY A 50 -2.22 -11.12 4.99
CA GLY A 50 -2.24 -12.44 5.61
C GLY A 50 -3.38 -13.34 5.13
N GLY A 51 -4.52 -12.75 4.78
CA GLY A 51 -5.65 -13.46 4.15
C GLY A 51 -5.31 -13.94 2.75
N VAL A 52 -4.62 -13.12 1.96
CA VAL A 52 -4.15 -13.50 0.61
C VAL A 52 -3.12 -14.62 0.68
N PHE A 53 -2.16 -14.56 1.60
CA PHE A 53 -1.21 -15.66 1.82
C PHE A 53 -1.94 -16.97 2.11
N LYS A 54 -2.91 -16.94 3.04
CA LYS A 54 -3.70 -18.13 3.38
C LYS A 54 -4.49 -18.67 2.19
N ALA A 55 -5.13 -17.79 1.42
CA ALA A 55 -5.96 -18.19 0.28
C ALA A 55 -5.14 -18.75 -0.90
N SER A 56 -3.93 -18.23 -1.12
CA SER A 56 -3.05 -18.65 -2.22
C SER A 56 -2.11 -19.80 -1.87
N GLY A 57 -2.07 -20.24 -0.61
CA GLY A 57 -1.09 -21.22 -0.14
C GLY A 57 0.34 -20.68 -0.09
N ASN A 58 0.52 -19.36 -0.18
CA ASN A 58 1.81 -18.70 -0.06
C ASN A 58 2.14 -18.39 1.42
N GLU A 59 3.39 -18.11 1.69
CA GLU A 59 3.88 -17.75 3.03
C GLU A 59 4.69 -16.46 3.01
N MET A 60 4.72 -15.79 4.16
CA MET A 60 5.53 -14.59 4.34
C MET A 60 7.03 -14.92 4.14
N PRO A 61 7.73 -14.24 3.22
CA PRO A 61 9.16 -14.50 3.00
C PRO A 61 10.03 -14.35 4.24
N ALA A 62 9.66 -13.47 5.17
CA ALA A 62 10.38 -13.22 6.41
C ALA A 62 10.39 -14.41 7.40
N ARG A 63 9.62 -15.48 7.15
CA ARG A 63 9.73 -16.74 7.89
C ARG A 63 11.06 -17.46 7.68
N ILE A 64 11.75 -17.17 6.58
CA ILE A 64 13.07 -17.68 6.29
C ILE A 64 14.10 -16.63 6.73
N ALA A 65 14.94 -16.95 7.71
CA ALA A 65 15.86 -16.00 8.34
C ALA A 65 16.77 -15.26 7.35
N ALA A 66 17.30 -15.95 6.33
CA ALA A 66 18.12 -15.33 5.30
C ALA A 66 17.33 -14.31 4.46
N LYS A 67 16.08 -14.62 4.11
CA LYS A 67 15.20 -13.68 3.40
C LYS A 67 14.82 -12.49 4.29
N ALA A 68 14.54 -12.72 5.57
CA ALA A 68 14.23 -11.66 6.52
C ALA A 68 15.35 -10.64 6.65
N ARG A 69 16.61 -11.10 6.74
CA ARG A 69 17.79 -10.21 6.78
C ARG A 69 17.93 -9.42 5.50
N TRP A 70 17.83 -10.06 4.35
CA TRP A 70 17.91 -9.40 3.04
C TRP A 70 16.83 -8.34 2.89
N MET A 71 15.57 -8.68 3.25
CA MET A 71 14.44 -7.75 3.18
C MET A 71 14.67 -6.52 4.04
N LEU A 72 15.23 -6.67 5.25
CA LEU A 72 15.49 -5.53 6.11
C LEU A 72 16.54 -4.57 5.52
N GLU A 73 17.59 -5.10 4.89
CA GLU A 73 18.59 -4.30 4.19
C GLU A 73 18.01 -3.60 2.96
N ASP A 74 17.19 -4.31 2.18
CA ASP A 74 16.50 -3.79 1.02
C ASP A 74 15.55 -2.64 1.40
N LEU A 75 14.70 -2.84 2.40
CA LEU A 75 13.80 -1.80 2.92
C LEU A 75 14.54 -0.54 3.39
N ARG A 76 15.66 -0.70 4.08
CA ARG A 76 16.52 0.42 4.47
C ARG A 76 17.15 1.12 3.27
N GLY A 77 17.53 0.37 2.24
CA GLY A 77 18.04 0.90 0.98
C GLY A 77 17.02 1.79 0.29
N TRP A 78 15.80 1.28 0.11
CA TRP A 78 14.71 2.04 -0.50
C TRP A 78 14.29 3.24 0.34
N SER A 79 14.22 3.11 1.66
CA SER A 79 13.92 4.22 2.57
C SER A 79 14.93 5.37 2.39
N ARG A 80 16.22 5.07 2.31
CA ARG A 80 17.26 6.08 2.04
C ARG A 80 17.12 6.71 0.67
N LEU A 81 16.85 5.91 -0.36
CA LEU A 81 16.66 6.39 -1.73
C LEU A 81 15.46 7.35 -1.82
N TYR A 82 14.37 7.02 -1.15
CA TYR A 82 13.15 7.85 -1.15
C TYR A 82 13.21 9.02 -0.16
N GLY A 83 14.21 9.06 0.72
CA GLY A 83 14.33 10.09 1.74
C GLY A 83 13.22 10.04 2.80
N VAL A 84 12.66 8.86 3.08
CA VAL A 84 11.59 8.65 4.06
C VAL A 84 12.08 7.89 5.29
N PRO A 85 11.58 8.19 6.51
CA PRO A 85 11.97 7.46 7.70
C PRO A 85 11.47 6.01 7.61
N PHE A 86 12.26 5.07 8.12
CA PHE A 86 11.86 3.67 8.19
C PHE A 86 12.32 3.04 9.50
N GLN A 87 11.38 2.42 10.20
CA GLN A 87 11.62 1.60 11.38
C GLN A 87 10.69 0.40 11.37
N MET A 88 11.27 -0.80 11.51
CA MET A 88 10.44 -2.00 11.69
C MET A 88 9.65 -1.91 12.99
N ALA A 89 8.39 -2.30 12.94
CA ALA A 89 7.58 -2.43 14.14
C ALA A 89 8.19 -3.43 15.11
N SER A 90 8.19 -3.12 16.40
CA SER A 90 8.72 -3.99 17.47
C SER A 90 7.95 -5.33 17.56
N ARG A 91 6.71 -5.36 17.08
CA ARG A 91 5.87 -6.56 16.99
C ARG A 91 5.60 -6.84 15.52
N PHE A 92 6.45 -7.59 14.87
CA PHE A 92 6.26 -8.01 13.49
C PHE A 92 6.25 -9.54 13.40
N PRO A 93 5.30 -10.17 12.68
CA PRO A 93 4.20 -9.58 11.90
C PRO A 93 3.05 -9.05 12.76
N LEU A 94 2.33 -8.04 12.23
CA LEU A 94 1.15 -7.45 12.86
C LEU A 94 -0.14 -8.07 12.32
N ASN A 95 -1.12 -8.26 13.21
CA ASN A 95 -2.49 -8.53 12.77
C ASN A 95 -3.21 -7.21 12.49
N THR A 96 -3.38 -6.90 11.23
CA THR A 96 -3.93 -5.61 10.77
C THR A 96 -5.41 -5.65 10.42
N LEU A 97 -6.11 -6.75 10.70
CA LEU A 97 -7.52 -6.91 10.32
C LEU A 97 -8.40 -5.74 10.76
N ARG A 98 -8.27 -5.30 12.02
CA ARG A 98 -9.07 -4.18 12.55
C ARG A 98 -8.72 -2.87 11.85
N THR A 99 -7.43 -2.63 11.61
CA THR A 99 -6.92 -1.43 10.96
C THR A 99 -7.40 -1.36 9.50
N GLN A 100 -7.31 -2.47 8.76
CA GLN A 100 -7.79 -2.53 7.39
C GLN A 100 -9.30 -2.33 7.29
N ARG A 101 -10.08 -2.88 8.23
CA ARG A 101 -11.52 -2.62 8.34
C ARG A 101 -11.82 -1.15 8.65
N ALA A 102 -11.04 -0.52 9.52
CA ALA A 102 -11.19 0.91 9.82
C ALA A 102 -10.94 1.78 8.58
N LEU A 103 -9.93 1.45 7.78
CA LEU A 103 -9.66 2.16 6.51
C LEU A 103 -10.79 1.97 5.48
N CYS A 104 -11.39 0.78 5.41
CA CYS A 104 -12.60 0.58 4.60
C CYS A 104 -13.77 1.43 5.11
N ALA A 105 -13.96 1.53 6.43
CA ALA A 105 -14.98 2.39 7.01
C ALA A 105 -14.73 3.88 6.72
N VAL A 106 -13.48 4.35 6.76
CA VAL A 106 -13.11 5.71 6.33
C VAL A 106 -13.55 5.97 4.89
N ALA A 107 -13.28 5.03 3.98
CA ALA A 107 -13.70 5.16 2.59
C ALA A 107 -15.22 5.29 2.44
N LEU A 108 -15.99 4.53 3.24
CA LEU A 108 -17.46 4.55 3.20
C LEU A 108 -18.07 5.81 3.84
N ILE A 109 -17.47 6.31 4.91
CA ILE A 109 -18.03 7.42 5.70
C ILE A 109 -17.53 8.78 5.22
N ALA A 110 -16.23 8.89 4.94
CA ALA A 110 -15.57 10.14 4.58
C ALA A 110 -15.17 10.23 3.09
N GLY A 111 -15.38 9.15 2.34
CA GLY A 111 -15.01 9.05 0.93
C GLY A 111 -13.60 8.49 0.71
N GLU A 112 -13.37 7.92 -0.48
CA GLU A 112 -12.08 7.30 -0.85
C GLU A 112 -10.91 8.30 -0.78
N GLN A 113 -11.15 9.58 -1.01
CA GLN A 113 -10.15 10.64 -0.95
C GLN A 113 -9.57 10.86 0.45
N ALA A 114 -10.24 10.40 1.51
CA ALA A 114 -9.73 10.49 2.88
C ALA A 114 -8.76 9.35 3.23
N VAL A 115 -8.82 8.23 2.55
CA VAL A 115 -8.04 7.02 2.86
C VAL A 115 -6.52 7.26 2.86
N PRO A 116 -5.92 7.98 1.88
CA PRO A 116 -4.48 8.21 1.87
C PRO A 116 -3.93 8.85 3.14
N ALA A 117 -4.58 9.90 3.64
CA ALA A 117 -4.15 10.61 4.84
C ALA A 117 -4.20 9.71 6.09
N TYR A 118 -5.29 8.95 6.26
CA TYR A 118 -5.42 7.99 7.36
C TYR A 118 -4.41 6.84 7.24
N ALA A 119 -4.21 6.29 6.05
CA ALA A 119 -3.25 5.21 5.83
C ALA A 119 -1.82 5.66 6.16
N LEU A 120 -1.39 6.83 5.66
CA LEU A 120 -0.06 7.38 5.94
C LEU A 120 0.17 7.70 7.42
N ALA A 121 -0.88 8.06 8.17
CA ALA A 121 -0.79 8.28 9.61
C ALA A 121 -0.69 6.98 10.42
N LEU A 122 -1.13 5.85 9.86
CA LEU A 122 -1.13 4.54 10.51
C LEU A 122 0.15 3.73 10.24
N PHE A 123 0.86 4.02 9.14
CA PHE A 123 2.16 3.43 8.84
C PHE A 123 3.24 3.92 9.81
#